data_25c152bb6228f5cc8aca333ebefd2f8a
#
_entry.id   25c152bb6228f5cc8aca333ebefd2f8a
#
_cell.length_a   1.000
_cell.length_b   1.000
_cell.length_c   1.000
_cell.angle_alpha   90.00
_cell.angle_beta   90.00
_cell.angle_gamma   90.00
#
_symmetry.space_group_name_H-M   'P 1'
#
loop_
_entity.id
_entity.type
_entity.pdbx_description
1 polymer ?
#
loop_
_entity_poly.entity_id
_entity_poly.type
_entity_poly.pdbx_seq_one_letter_code
_entity_poly.pdbx_strand_id
1 'polypeptide(L)'
;MELEKKINIKSDNLSQESTLKIGSTKISLLKENSYMIESTGLLLDSINENMTHIHEHSHEYSKGQKHDKQIKTIFTSIAPNKKTKKSLYDKIKIKFNAESVMPLTTFINKQSNKKGTDYNVILHFIGNIGNQLTFLRNQGYSIPFFSLEDFIVIDNTIFSFMNDDKIFKIDDETKYITLDYPIQYNKNNSFIPPHVALGLDNEPDKIPMDIYFSSIYYSLAQLCVYIFLRKQIKDEEDYDKISGPFISTSLYWCLKRCLDKDENKRILLYV
;
A
#
# COMPACT_ATOMS: atom_id res chain seq x y z
N MET A 1 8.74 9.91 -24.27
CA MET A 1 7.45 9.63 -24.91
C MET A 1 7.51 8.17 -25.34
N GLU A 2 7.09 7.25 -24.43
CA GLU A 2 6.85 5.82 -24.64
C GLU A 2 6.80 5.10 -23.28
N LEU A 3 5.66 5.15 -22.60
CA LEU A 3 5.34 4.28 -21.44
C LEU A 3 3.82 4.23 -21.27
N GLU A 4 3.09 3.95 -22.37
CA GLU A 4 1.73 3.44 -22.30
C GLU A 4 1.73 2.00 -22.83
N LYS A 5 2.18 1.05 -22.02
CA LYS A 5 1.79 -0.35 -22.23
C LYS A 5 0.55 -0.63 -21.37
N LYS A 6 -0.61 -0.46 -21.99
CA LYS A 6 -1.89 -0.99 -21.53
C LYS A 6 -1.75 -2.51 -21.34
N ILE A 7 -1.65 -2.95 -20.08
CA ILE A 7 -1.82 -4.37 -19.75
C ILE A 7 -3.33 -4.60 -19.57
N ASN A 8 -4.03 -4.77 -20.70
CA ASN A 8 -5.35 -5.39 -20.72
C ASN A 8 -5.10 -6.90 -20.82
N ILE A 9 -5.13 -7.60 -19.69
CA ILE A 9 -5.16 -9.07 -19.69
C ILE A 9 -6.58 -9.50 -20.03
N LYS A 10 -6.92 -9.53 -21.32
CA LYS A 10 -7.99 -10.36 -21.85
C LYS A 10 -7.41 -11.71 -22.21
N SER A 11 -8.12 -12.75 -21.85
CA SER A 11 -7.79 -14.18 -21.89
C SER A 11 -7.62 -14.81 -23.28
N ASP A 12 -7.08 -14.10 -24.27
CA ASP A 12 -6.85 -14.68 -25.58
C ASP A 12 -5.41 -14.45 -26.01
N ASN A 13 -4.57 -15.39 -25.65
CA ASN A 13 -3.27 -15.83 -26.18
C ASN A 13 -2.27 -16.15 -25.08
N LEU A 14 -2.26 -17.42 -24.70
CA LEU A 14 -1.31 -18.10 -23.81
C LEU A 14 0.06 -18.22 -24.49
N SER A 15 0.94 -17.18 -24.40
CA SER A 15 2.37 -17.35 -24.68
C SER A 15 3.30 -16.22 -24.19
N GLN A 16 2.84 -15.28 -23.36
CA GLN A 16 3.76 -14.37 -22.65
C GLN A 16 3.40 -14.32 -21.17
N GLU A 17 4.33 -14.74 -20.29
CA GLU A 17 4.25 -14.53 -18.85
C GLU A 17 4.09 -13.03 -18.59
N SER A 18 2.86 -12.60 -18.26
CA SER A 18 2.62 -11.21 -17.90
C SER A 18 3.13 -11.00 -16.47
N THR A 19 4.29 -10.37 -16.37
CA THR A 19 4.93 -10.04 -15.10
C THR A 19 4.76 -8.56 -14.79
N LEU A 20 4.19 -8.23 -13.63
CA LEU A 20 4.17 -6.90 -13.06
C LEU A 20 5.36 -6.78 -12.09
N LYS A 21 6.14 -5.70 -12.21
CA LYS A 21 7.27 -5.42 -11.33
C LYS A 21 7.04 -4.12 -10.56
N ILE A 22 7.20 -4.16 -9.23
CA ILE A 22 7.08 -3.01 -8.32
C ILE A 22 8.30 -3.04 -7.40
N GLY A 23 9.24 -2.09 -7.57
CA GLY A 23 10.53 -2.19 -6.92
C GLY A 23 11.24 -3.49 -7.30
N SER A 24 11.74 -4.23 -6.33
CA SER A 24 12.33 -5.56 -6.52
C SER A 24 11.32 -6.70 -6.44
N THR A 25 10.05 -6.41 -6.12
CA THR A 25 8.95 -7.38 -6.10
C THR A 25 8.47 -7.72 -7.52
N LYS A 26 8.22 -9.01 -7.77
CA LYS A 26 7.64 -9.50 -9.03
C LYS A 26 6.32 -10.22 -8.78
N ILE A 27 5.33 -9.95 -9.61
CA ILE A 27 4.03 -10.62 -9.60
C ILE A 27 3.81 -11.21 -10.97
N SER A 28 3.67 -12.52 -11.03
CA SER A 28 3.52 -13.28 -12.28
C SER A 28 2.20 -14.02 -12.29
N LEU A 29 1.48 -13.95 -13.40
CA LEU A 29 0.35 -14.82 -13.68
C LEU A 29 0.89 -16.18 -14.12
N LEU A 30 0.55 -17.25 -13.40
CA LEU A 30 1.02 -18.62 -13.69
C LEU A 30 0.06 -19.35 -14.62
N LYS A 31 -1.24 -19.30 -14.27
CA LYS A 31 -2.37 -19.90 -14.99
C LYS A 31 -3.59 -19.02 -14.73
N GLU A 32 -4.70 -19.34 -15.36
CA GLU A 32 -5.97 -18.70 -15.09
C GLU A 32 -6.23 -18.65 -13.57
N ASN A 33 -6.42 -17.43 -13.04
CA ASN A 33 -6.68 -17.15 -11.62
C ASN A 33 -5.59 -17.59 -10.62
N SER A 34 -4.39 -17.94 -11.08
CA SER A 34 -3.28 -18.32 -10.20
C SER A 34 -2.09 -17.39 -10.40
N TYR A 35 -1.65 -16.76 -9.32
CA TYR A 35 -0.59 -15.76 -9.31
C TYR A 35 0.55 -16.18 -8.38
N MET A 36 1.73 -15.66 -8.64
CA MET A 36 2.91 -15.80 -7.79
C MET A 36 3.50 -14.43 -7.49
N ILE A 37 3.75 -14.17 -6.21
CA ILE A 37 4.54 -13.03 -5.76
C ILE A 37 5.91 -13.54 -5.34
N GLU A 38 6.96 -12.87 -5.82
CA GLU A 38 8.35 -13.05 -5.41
C GLU A 38 8.85 -11.75 -4.79
N SER A 39 9.15 -11.75 -3.49
CA SER A 39 9.59 -10.56 -2.75
C SER A 39 10.38 -10.95 -1.50
N THR A 40 10.77 -9.96 -0.69
CA THR A 40 11.40 -10.19 0.62
C THR A 40 10.43 -10.85 1.59
N GLY A 41 10.97 -11.63 2.53
CA GLY A 41 10.17 -12.29 3.56
C GLY A 41 9.37 -11.30 4.39
N LEU A 42 9.97 -10.16 4.75
CA LEU A 42 9.33 -9.11 5.54
C LEU A 42 8.05 -8.55 4.86
N LEU A 43 8.13 -8.22 3.56
CA LEU A 43 6.96 -7.73 2.83
C LEU A 43 5.88 -8.81 2.71
N LEU A 44 6.27 -10.05 2.40
CA LEU A 44 5.32 -11.14 2.26
C LEU A 44 4.62 -11.49 3.59
N ASP A 45 5.33 -11.41 4.72
CA ASP A 45 4.75 -11.59 6.04
C ASP A 45 3.74 -10.48 6.37
N SER A 46 4.02 -9.22 5.97
CA SER A 46 3.07 -8.11 6.13
C SER A 46 1.78 -8.30 5.31
N ILE A 47 1.90 -8.89 4.13
CA ILE A 47 0.75 -9.22 3.28
C ILE A 47 -0.06 -10.36 3.91
N ASN A 48 0.59 -11.39 4.40
CA ASN A 48 -0.07 -12.52 5.08
C ASN A 48 -0.84 -12.05 6.32
N GLU A 49 -0.24 -11.18 7.14
CA GLU A 49 -0.91 -10.61 8.33
C GLU A 49 -2.16 -9.85 7.94
N ASN A 50 -2.08 -8.99 6.93
CA ASN A 50 -3.24 -8.26 6.41
C ASN A 50 -4.34 -9.22 5.94
N MET A 51 -3.98 -10.30 5.24
CA MET A 51 -4.95 -11.28 4.75
C MET A 51 -5.61 -12.08 5.87
N THR A 52 -4.87 -12.38 6.93
CA THR A 52 -5.41 -13.05 8.13
C THR A 52 -6.45 -12.17 8.80
N HIS A 53 -6.16 -10.89 9.01
CA HIS A 53 -7.12 -9.92 9.55
C HIS A 53 -8.40 -9.81 8.70
N ILE A 54 -8.27 -9.73 7.38
CA ILE A 54 -9.43 -9.68 6.48
C ILE A 54 -10.30 -10.93 6.65
N HIS A 55 -9.67 -12.10 6.76
CA HIS A 55 -10.40 -13.37 6.92
C HIS A 55 -11.13 -13.46 8.27
N GLU A 56 -10.49 -13.09 9.35
CA GLU A 56 -11.08 -13.11 10.69
C GLU A 56 -12.31 -12.17 10.79
N HIS A 57 -12.18 -10.95 10.27
CA HIS A 57 -13.29 -10.00 10.29
C HIS A 57 -14.43 -10.33 9.32
N SER A 58 -14.14 -10.99 8.19
CA SER A 58 -15.20 -11.41 7.26
C SER A 58 -16.17 -12.42 7.91
N HIS A 59 -15.68 -13.28 8.81
CA HIS A 59 -16.50 -14.21 9.57
C HIS A 59 -17.42 -13.54 10.60
N GLU A 60 -17.05 -12.38 11.13
CA GLU A 60 -17.90 -11.64 12.09
C GLU A 60 -19.06 -10.92 11.37
N TYR A 61 -18.84 -10.40 10.17
CA TYR A 61 -19.87 -9.70 9.39
C TYR A 61 -20.81 -10.64 8.62
N SER A 62 -20.43 -11.88 8.37
CA SER A 62 -21.20 -12.80 7.52
C SER A 62 -22.35 -13.54 8.21
N LYS A 63 -22.54 -13.38 9.51
CA LYS A 63 -23.67 -14.02 10.22
C LYS A 63 -25.07 -13.56 9.78
N GLY A 64 -25.19 -12.63 8.82
CA GLY A 64 -26.45 -12.04 8.39
C GLY A 64 -26.75 -12.01 6.89
N GLN A 65 -25.84 -12.30 5.99
CA GLN A 65 -26.11 -12.15 4.54
C GLN A 65 -25.61 -13.33 3.70
N LYS A 66 -26.50 -13.88 2.85
CA LYS A 66 -26.30 -15.02 1.94
C LYS A 66 -25.34 -14.74 0.74
N HIS A 67 -24.40 -13.81 0.82
CA HIS A 67 -23.52 -13.44 -0.29
C HIS A 67 -22.04 -13.84 -0.12
N ASP A 68 -21.74 -14.78 0.79
CA ASP A 68 -20.39 -15.23 1.09
C ASP A 68 -19.86 -16.34 0.19
N LYS A 69 -19.70 -16.05 -1.08
CA LYS A 69 -18.97 -16.98 -1.98
C LYS A 69 -17.62 -16.48 -2.48
N GLN A 70 -17.10 -15.32 -2.03
CA GLN A 70 -16.07 -14.64 -2.80
C GLN A 70 -14.75 -14.25 -2.12
N ILE A 71 -14.45 -14.63 -0.89
CA ILE A 71 -13.08 -14.39 -0.37
C ILE A 71 -12.40 -15.72 -0.07
N LYS A 72 -12.06 -16.46 -1.11
CA LYS A 72 -11.09 -17.57 -1.03
C LYS A 72 -9.78 -17.18 -1.68
N THR A 73 -9.18 -16.09 -1.25
CA THR A 73 -7.77 -15.83 -1.53
C THR A 73 -6.97 -16.67 -0.55
N ILE A 74 -6.64 -17.89 -0.95
CA ILE A 74 -5.81 -18.77 -0.12
C ILE A 74 -4.37 -18.50 -0.51
N PHE A 75 -3.64 -17.75 0.32
CA PHE A 75 -2.18 -17.71 0.26
C PHE A 75 -1.65 -19.07 0.71
N THR A 76 -1.36 -19.94 -0.23
CA THR A 76 -0.58 -21.12 0.07
C THR A 76 0.89 -20.75 0.00
N SER A 77 1.50 -20.48 1.16
CA SER A 77 2.95 -20.35 1.23
C SER A 77 3.56 -21.69 0.74
N ILE A 78 4.46 -21.62 -0.22
CA ILE A 78 5.40 -22.69 -0.44
C ILE A 78 6.33 -22.61 0.76
N ALA A 79 6.05 -23.42 1.81
CA ALA A 79 6.80 -23.41 3.03
C ALA A 79 8.30 -23.57 2.68
N PRO A 80 9.16 -22.63 3.05
CA PRO A 80 10.58 -22.84 2.93
C PRO A 80 10.92 -24.04 3.81
N ASN A 81 11.80 -24.90 3.32
CA ASN A 81 12.32 -26.05 4.05
C ASN A 81 12.72 -25.59 5.47
N LYS A 82 12.10 -26.13 6.52
CA LYS A 82 12.15 -25.69 7.93
C LYS A 82 13.55 -25.62 8.59
N LYS A 83 14.62 -25.80 7.83
CA LYS A 83 15.98 -25.98 8.39
C LYS A 83 16.94 -24.79 8.27
N THR A 84 16.58 -23.71 7.60
CA THR A 84 17.41 -22.51 7.55
C THR A 84 16.63 -21.32 8.13
N LYS A 85 17.14 -20.68 9.18
CA LYS A 85 16.71 -19.35 9.61
C LYS A 85 16.97 -18.43 8.40
N LYS A 86 15.95 -18.21 7.59
CA LYS A 86 16.05 -17.27 6.47
C LYS A 86 16.10 -15.85 7.04
N SER A 87 16.99 -15.04 6.48
CA SER A 87 16.99 -13.61 6.72
C SER A 87 15.64 -13.03 6.26
N LEU A 88 15.14 -12.00 6.94
CA LEU A 88 13.94 -11.27 6.53
C LEU A 88 14.07 -10.66 5.11
N TYR A 89 15.30 -10.53 4.63
CA TYR A 89 15.63 -10.01 3.29
C TYR A 89 15.75 -11.09 2.20
N ASP A 90 15.68 -12.37 2.56
CA ASP A 90 15.72 -13.43 1.56
C ASP A 90 14.47 -13.36 0.68
N LYS A 91 14.66 -13.52 -0.64
CA LYS A 91 13.54 -13.56 -1.58
C LYS A 91 12.77 -14.87 -1.44
N ILE A 92 11.48 -14.72 -1.23
CA ILE A 92 10.53 -15.82 -1.05
C ILE A 92 9.47 -15.74 -2.14
N LYS A 93 8.84 -16.86 -2.45
CA LYS A 93 7.75 -16.97 -3.42
C LYS A 93 6.49 -17.43 -2.73
N ILE A 94 5.40 -16.70 -2.95
CA ILE A 94 4.06 -17.09 -2.48
C ILE A 94 3.14 -17.27 -3.69
N LYS A 95 2.37 -18.35 -3.70
CA LYS A 95 1.30 -18.57 -4.68
C LYS A 95 -0.04 -18.22 -4.05
N PHE A 96 -0.93 -17.61 -4.84
CA PHE A 96 -2.29 -17.33 -4.44
C PHE A 96 -3.24 -17.38 -5.64
N ASN A 97 -4.53 -17.54 -5.37
CA ASN A 97 -5.57 -17.51 -6.37
C ASN A 97 -6.38 -16.22 -6.23
N ALA A 98 -6.66 -15.56 -7.35
CA ALA A 98 -7.45 -14.36 -7.42
C ALA A 98 -8.15 -14.27 -8.78
N GLU A 99 -9.33 -13.66 -8.85
CA GLU A 99 -10.01 -13.41 -10.12
C GLU A 99 -9.29 -12.31 -10.92
N SER A 100 -8.70 -11.35 -10.22
CA SER A 100 -7.95 -10.26 -10.84
C SER A 100 -6.86 -9.71 -9.93
N VAL A 101 -5.73 -9.31 -10.54
CA VAL A 101 -4.67 -8.53 -9.90
C VAL A 101 -4.31 -7.38 -10.83
N MET A 102 -4.35 -6.16 -10.32
CA MET A 102 -4.04 -4.98 -11.13
C MET A 102 -3.32 -3.90 -10.31
N PRO A 103 -2.51 -3.02 -10.95
CA PRO A 103 -1.98 -1.84 -10.30
C PRO A 103 -3.08 -0.91 -9.78
N LEU A 104 -2.83 -0.21 -8.66
CA LEU A 104 -3.77 0.76 -8.09
C LEU A 104 -4.12 1.86 -9.10
N THR A 105 -3.17 2.31 -9.92
CA THR A 105 -3.39 3.28 -11.00
C THR A 105 -4.46 2.81 -12.00
N THR A 106 -4.41 1.53 -12.39
CA THR A 106 -5.41 0.92 -13.28
C THR A 106 -6.77 0.85 -12.61
N PHE A 107 -6.82 0.44 -11.34
CA PHE A 107 -8.06 0.39 -10.56
C PHE A 107 -8.71 1.77 -10.45
N ILE A 108 -7.94 2.79 -10.08
CA ILE A 108 -8.36 4.18 -9.97
C ILE A 108 -8.96 4.67 -11.30
N ASN A 109 -8.30 4.41 -12.43
CA ASN A 109 -8.77 4.82 -13.75
C ASN A 109 -10.08 4.12 -14.15
N LYS A 110 -10.26 2.86 -13.78
CA LYS A 110 -11.54 2.14 -13.99
C LYS A 110 -12.70 2.72 -13.17
N GLN A 111 -12.41 3.26 -11.98
CA GLN A 111 -13.42 3.90 -11.11
C GLN A 111 -13.74 5.35 -11.53
N SER A 112 -12.89 6.02 -12.31
CA SER A 112 -13.07 7.44 -12.69
C SER A 112 -14.30 7.70 -13.55
N ASN A 113 -14.91 6.68 -14.13
CA ASN A 113 -16.21 6.78 -14.84
C ASN A 113 -17.42 6.85 -13.88
N LYS A 114 -17.23 6.66 -12.57
CA LYS A 114 -18.24 6.80 -11.52
C LYS A 114 -18.02 8.11 -10.78
N LYS A 115 -19.10 8.77 -10.34
CA LYS A 115 -19.02 10.02 -9.54
C LYS A 115 -18.36 9.74 -8.18
N GLY A 116 -17.03 9.75 -8.13
CA GLY A 116 -16.24 9.49 -6.93
C GLY A 116 -16.02 7.99 -6.65
N THR A 117 -15.07 7.71 -5.77
CA THR A 117 -14.82 6.36 -5.27
C THR A 117 -15.78 6.06 -4.12
N ASP A 118 -16.33 4.84 -4.05
CA ASP A 118 -17.20 4.43 -2.95
C ASP A 118 -16.47 4.57 -1.61
N TYR A 119 -17.17 5.07 -0.59
CA TYR A 119 -16.66 5.21 0.77
C TYR A 119 -16.11 3.89 1.31
N ASN A 120 -16.78 2.76 1.06
CA ASN A 120 -16.34 1.44 1.47
C ASN A 120 -14.96 1.06 0.88
N VAL A 121 -14.69 1.48 -0.35
CA VAL A 121 -13.37 1.24 -0.99
C VAL A 121 -12.26 1.92 -0.19
N ILE A 122 -12.49 3.12 0.33
CA ILE A 122 -11.51 3.83 1.16
C ILE A 122 -11.34 3.15 2.51
N LEU A 123 -12.42 2.65 3.11
CA LEU A 123 -12.34 1.88 4.35
C LEU A 123 -11.52 0.60 4.17
N HIS A 124 -11.75 -0.12 3.08
CA HIS A 124 -10.93 -1.29 2.75
C HIS A 124 -9.47 -0.91 2.51
N PHE A 125 -9.22 0.18 1.77
CA PHE A 125 -7.87 0.65 1.51
C PHE A 125 -7.13 0.97 2.81
N ILE A 126 -7.71 1.83 3.66
CA ILE A 126 -7.05 2.27 4.90
C ILE A 126 -6.87 1.11 5.90
N GLY A 127 -7.85 0.21 5.98
CA GLY A 127 -7.76 -0.99 6.80
C GLY A 127 -6.62 -1.91 6.34
N ASN A 128 -6.58 -2.25 5.06
CA ASN A 128 -5.57 -3.14 4.51
C ASN A 128 -4.16 -2.56 4.64
N ILE A 129 -3.97 -1.31 4.25
CA ILE A 129 -2.64 -0.67 4.32
C ILE A 129 -2.26 -0.36 5.76
N GLY A 130 -3.23 0.05 6.60
CA GLY A 130 -3.01 0.25 8.02
C GLY A 130 -2.50 -1.01 8.73
N ASN A 131 -3.07 -2.17 8.42
CA ASN A 131 -2.60 -3.46 8.96
C ASN A 131 -1.15 -3.76 8.53
N GLN A 132 -0.82 -3.56 7.24
CA GLN A 132 0.55 -3.75 6.76
C GLN A 132 1.53 -2.79 7.45
N LEU A 133 1.18 -1.51 7.60
CA LEU A 133 2.02 -0.53 8.29
C LEU A 133 2.21 -0.86 9.76
N THR A 134 1.15 -1.31 10.44
CA THR A 134 1.21 -1.74 11.84
C THR A 134 2.13 -2.93 12.00
N PHE A 135 2.02 -3.93 11.13
CA PHE A 135 2.92 -5.08 11.11
C PHE A 135 4.38 -4.63 10.92
N LEU A 136 4.67 -3.84 9.88
CA LEU A 136 6.03 -3.37 9.59
C LEU A 136 6.61 -2.60 10.78
N ARG A 137 5.84 -1.70 11.38
CA ARG A 137 6.26 -0.94 12.58
C ARG A 137 6.58 -1.86 13.76
N ASN A 138 5.76 -2.88 14.00
CA ASN A 138 5.99 -3.86 15.07
C ASN A 138 7.26 -4.69 14.84
N GLN A 139 7.66 -4.85 13.57
CA GLN A 139 8.94 -5.47 13.19
C GLN A 139 10.12 -4.48 13.18
N GLY A 140 9.90 -3.20 13.52
CA GLY A 140 10.94 -2.16 13.52
C GLY A 140 11.23 -1.56 12.15
N TYR A 141 10.24 -1.53 11.24
CA TYR A 141 10.39 -0.98 9.89
C TYR A 141 9.33 0.08 9.57
N SER A 142 9.67 1.01 8.67
CA SER A 142 8.76 2.00 8.12
C SER A 142 9.06 2.30 6.66
N ILE A 143 8.20 3.12 6.05
CA ILE A 143 8.25 3.55 4.66
C ILE A 143 8.31 5.08 4.64
N PRO A 144 9.18 5.74 3.84
CA PRO A 144 9.30 7.19 3.83
C PRO A 144 8.07 7.90 3.26
N PHE A 145 7.51 7.36 2.17
CA PHE A 145 6.32 7.88 1.49
C PHE A 145 5.76 6.87 0.48
N PHE A 146 4.51 7.07 0.08
CA PHE A 146 3.83 6.27 -0.94
C PHE A 146 3.83 6.93 -2.33
N SER A 147 3.81 6.07 -3.35
CA SER A 147 3.47 6.41 -4.73
C SER A 147 2.33 5.51 -5.19
N LEU A 148 1.54 5.93 -6.18
CA LEU A 148 0.44 5.11 -6.72
C LEU A 148 0.93 3.77 -7.28
N GLU A 149 2.14 3.76 -7.80
CA GLU A 149 2.79 2.59 -8.38
C GLU A 149 3.22 1.54 -7.36
N ASP A 150 3.24 1.90 -6.07
CA ASP A 150 3.66 0.98 -5.00
C ASP A 150 2.61 -0.07 -4.64
N PHE A 151 1.41 0.00 -5.24
CA PHE A 151 0.26 -0.80 -4.80
C PHE A 151 -0.33 -1.65 -5.90
N ILE A 152 -0.89 -2.79 -5.47
CA ILE A 152 -1.82 -3.60 -6.26
C ILE A 152 -3.19 -3.67 -5.61
N VAL A 153 -4.16 -4.02 -6.43
CA VAL A 153 -5.53 -4.34 -6.01
C VAL A 153 -5.84 -5.76 -6.45
N ILE A 154 -6.26 -6.59 -5.49
CA ILE A 154 -6.65 -7.98 -5.70
C ILE A 154 -8.18 -8.05 -5.57
N ASP A 155 -8.84 -8.63 -6.55
CA ASP A 155 -10.29 -8.86 -6.60
C ASP A 155 -11.13 -7.59 -6.32
N ASN A 156 -10.60 -6.42 -6.73
CA ASN A 156 -11.20 -5.08 -6.56
C ASN A 156 -11.46 -4.64 -5.10
N THR A 157 -11.07 -5.42 -4.11
CA THR A 157 -11.39 -5.18 -2.69
C THR A 157 -10.18 -5.20 -1.76
N ILE A 158 -9.13 -5.94 -2.11
CA ILE A 158 -7.94 -6.10 -1.28
C ILE A 158 -6.82 -5.23 -1.85
N PHE A 159 -6.33 -4.31 -1.03
CA PHE A 159 -5.25 -3.40 -1.38
C PHE A 159 -3.97 -3.86 -0.70
N SER A 160 -2.86 -3.85 -1.44
CA SER A 160 -1.58 -4.27 -0.88
C SER A 160 -0.44 -3.39 -1.37
N PHE A 161 0.38 -2.95 -0.43
CA PHE A 161 1.67 -2.32 -0.71
C PHE A 161 2.67 -3.40 -1.12
N MET A 162 3.45 -3.13 -2.19
CA MET A 162 4.28 -4.14 -2.85
C MET A 162 5.73 -3.70 -3.10
N ASN A 163 6.12 -2.48 -2.72
CA ASN A 163 7.44 -1.94 -3.01
C ASN A 163 8.41 -2.20 -1.86
N ASP A 164 9.10 -3.33 -1.89
CA ASP A 164 10.08 -3.72 -0.87
C ASP A 164 11.34 -2.85 -0.84
N ASP A 165 11.67 -2.15 -1.93
CA ASP A 165 12.80 -1.21 -1.97
C ASP A 165 12.57 0.05 -1.13
N LYS A 166 11.32 0.31 -0.68
CA LYS A 166 10.96 1.43 0.18
C LYS A 166 10.78 1.05 1.65
N ILE A 167 11.17 -0.14 2.08
CA ILE A 167 11.05 -0.58 3.48
C ILE A 167 12.39 -0.36 4.19
N PHE A 168 12.43 0.55 5.16
CA PHE A 168 13.61 0.94 5.90
C PHE A 168 13.50 0.56 7.36
N LYS A 169 14.63 0.19 7.97
CA LYS A 169 14.70 -0.09 9.40
C LYS A 169 14.56 1.20 10.19
N ILE A 170 13.75 1.18 11.26
CA ILE A 170 13.62 2.27 12.22
C ILE A 170 14.78 2.14 13.21
N ASP A 171 15.47 3.23 13.48
CA ASP A 171 16.41 3.31 14.58
C ASP A 171 15.67 3.30 15.92
N ASP A 172 16.03 2.39 16.81
CA ASP A 172 15.31 2.14 18.07
C ASP A 172 15.40 3.30 19.06
N GLU A 173 16.47 4.11 19.00
CA GLU A 173 16.68 5.24 19.90
C GLU A 173 16.01 6.50 19.37
N THR A 174 16.28 6.85 18.12
CA THR A 174 15.85 8.11 17.53
C THR A 174 14.45 8.08 16.92
N LYS A 175 13.95 6.88 16.56
CA LYS A 175 12.68 6.67 15.84
C LYS A 175 12.68 7.19 14.40
N TYR A 176 13.84 7.42 13.82
CA TYR A 176 14.01 7.80 12.43
C TYR A 176 14.36 6.59 11.55
N ILE A 177 14.05 6.70 10.29
CA ILE A 177 14.59 5.88 9.20
C ILE A 177 15.60 6.75 8.46
N THR A 178 16.76 6.20 8.10
CA THR A 178 17.77 6.91 7.34
C THR A 178 17.69 6.53 5.87
N LEU A 179 17.48 7.53 5.03
CA LEU A 179 17.51 7.42 3.57
C LEU A 179 18.94 7.67 3.13
N ASP A 180 19.68 6.61 2.84
CA ASP A 180 21.11 6.63 2.48
C ASP A 180 21.36 6.56 0.96
N TYR A 181 20.29 6.40 0.17
CA TYR A 181 20.32 6.44 -1.29
C TYR A 181 19.10 7.17 -1.86
N PRO A 182 19.22 7.78 -3.06
CA PRO A 182 18.11 8.50 -3.68
C PRO A 182 17.01 7.54 -4.13
N ILE A 183 15.79 7.75 -3.61
CA ILE A 183 14.60 7.04 -4.10
C ILE A 183 14.06 7.79 -5.31
N GLN A 184 13.93 7.07 -6.43
CA GLN A 184 13.23 7.62 -7.59
C GLN A 184 11.73 7.77 -7.31
N TYR A 185 11.18 8.93 -7.60
CA TYR A 185 9.76 9.20 -7.44
C TYR A 185 9.22 10.11 -8.55
N ASN A 186 7.93 9.97 -8.83
CA ASN A 186 7.21 10.87 -9.73
C ASN A 186 6.36 11.82 -8.89
N LYS A 187 6.67 13.13 -8.94
CA LYS A 187 5.97 14.16 -8.17
C LYS A 187 4.44 14.15 -8.33
N ASN A 188 3.96 13.76 -9.50
CA ASN A 188 2.53 13.73 -9.79
C ASN A 188 1.79 12.53 -9.17
N ASN A 189 2.52 11.44 -8.90
CA ASN A 189 1.97 10.17 -8.42
C ASN A 189 2.46 9.81 -7.02
N SER A 190 3.29 10.66 -6.40
CA SER A 190 3.85 10.42 -5.06
C SER A 190 3.22 11.34 -4.03
N PHE A 191 2.98 10.78 -2.84
CA PHE A 191 2.37 11.43 -1.70
C PHE A 191 3.44 11.62 -0.63
N ILE A 192 4.18 12.72 -0.75
CA ILE A 192 5.39 12.97 0.03
C ILE A 192 5.07 14.01 1.10
N PRO A 193 5.34 13.74 2.40
CA PRO A 193 5.20 14.75 3.43
C PRO A 193 6.02 16.00 3.12
N PRO A 194 5.55 17.21 3.43
CA PRO A 194 6.21 18.46 3.01
C PRO A 194 7.68 18.57 3.42
N HIS A 195 8.02 18.16 4.64
CA HIS A 195 9.41 18.19 5.14
C HIS A 195 10.32 17.20 4.40
N VAL A 196 9.79 16.03 3.98
CA VAL A 196 10.51 15.05 3.16
C VAL A 196 10.69 15.58 1.75
N ALA A 197 9.65 16.19 1.17
CA ALA A 197 9.71 16.79 -0.16
C ALA A 197 10.75 17.90 -0.25
N LEU A 198 10.85 18.76 0.79
CA LEU A 198 11.86 19.81 0.85
C LEU A 198 13.29 19.22 0.86
N GLY A 199 13.52 18.14 1.58
CA GLY A 199 14.81 17.45 1.59
C GLY A 199 15.17 16.82 0.24
N LEU A 200 14.17 16.19 -0.43
CA LEU A 200 14.41 15.53 -1.71
C LEU A 200 14.57 16.50 -2.89
N ASP A 201 13.88 17.67 -2.86
CA ASP A 201 13.85 18.61 -3.97
C ASP A 201 15.02 19.60 -3.98
N ASN A 202 15.46 20.03 -2.80
CA ASN A 202 16.42 21.13 -2.71
C ASN A 202 17.88 20.69 -2.77
N GLU A 203 18.20 19.44 -2.43
CA GLU A 203 19.59 19.02 -2.35
C GLU A 203 19.74 17.49 -2.52
N PRO A 204 19.92 17.01 -3.75
CA PRO A 204 20.31 15.61 -3.96
C PRO A 204 21.60 15.22 -3.21
N ASP A 205 22.37 16.22 -2.77
CA ASP A 205 23.62 16.05 -1.99
C ASP A 205 23.37 15.89 -0.48
N LYS A 206 22.13 16.02 0.01
CA LYS A 206 21.77 15.84 1.43
C LYS A 206 21.38 14.41 1.82
N ILE A 207 21.74 13.44 1.06
CA ILE A 207 21.69 12.05 1.45
C ILE A 207 23.00 11.75 2.22
N PRO A 208 22.93 11.16 3.42
CA PRO A 208 21.77 10.57 4.09
C PRO A 208 20.79 11.60 4.68
N MET A 209 19.47 11.26 4.64
CA MET A 209 18.40 12.06 5.22
C MET A 209 17.61 11.24 6.22
N ASP A 210 17.41 11.80 7.41
CA ASP A 210 16.61 11.17 8.46
C ASP A 210 15.14 11.57 8.34
N ILE A 211 14.24 10.59 8.35
CA ILE A 211 12.79 10.77 8.24
C ILE A 211 12.13 10.08 9.43
N TYR A 212 11.29 10.79 10.16
CA TYR A 212 10.59 10.21 11.30
C TYR A 212 9.61 9.12 10.84
N PHE A 213 9.54 8.00 11.55
CA PHE A 213 8.80 6.81 11.11
C PHE A 213 7.31 7.07 10.80
N SER A 214 6.68 8.06 11.46
CA SER A 214 5.27 8.40 11.26
C SER A 214 5.00 9.25 10.00
N SER A 215 6.03 9.63 9.26
CA SER A 215 5.89 10.35 7.99
C SER A 215 5.02 9.59 6.98
N ILE A 216 5.05 8.26 7.06
CA ILE A 216 4.20 7.40 6.23
C ILE A 216 2.69 7.59 6.50
N TYR A 217 2.28 7.96 7.72
CA TYR A 217 0.87 8.21 8.03
C TYR A 217 0.35 9.44 7.31
N TYR A 218 1.19 10.48 7.20
CA TYR A 218 0.88 11.66 6.39
C TYR A 218 0.68 11.29 4.92
N SER A 219 1.60 10.52 4.37
CA SER A 219 1.53 10.00 3.00
C SER A 219 0.27 9.15 2.77
N LEU A 220 -0.09 8.30 3.74
CA LEU A 220 -1.32 7.50 3.69
C LEU A 220 -2.56 8.38 3.62
N ALA A 221 -2.64 9.44 4.44
CA ALA A 221 -3.78 10.34 4.44
C ALA A 221 -3.90 11.10 3.11
N GLN A 222 -2.80 11.63 2.56
CA GLN A 222 -2.80 12.26 1.24
C GLN A 222 -3.31 11.30 0.15
N LEU A 223 -2.81 10.06 0.17
CA LEU A 223 -3.20 9.03 -0.79
C LEU A 223 -4.69 8.65 -0.66
N CYS A 224 -5.21 8.50 0.57
CA CYS A 224 -6.64 8.26 0.82
C CYS A 224 -7.51 9.38 0.24
N VAL A 225 -7.15 10.64 0.50
CA VAL A 225 -7.87 11.80 -0.05
C VAL A 225 -7.84 11.79 -1.58
N TYR A 226 -6.68 11.48 -2.16
CA TYR A 226 -6.56 11.40 -3.62
C TYR A 226 -7.42 10.26 -4.21
N ILE A 227 -7.40 9.09 -3.62
CA ILE A 227 -8.25 7.96 -4.09
C ILE A 227 -9.72 8.34 -4.04
N PHE A 228 -10.16 9.02 -2.98
CA PHE A 228 -11.57 9.35 -2.76
C PHE A 228 -12.03 10.55 -3.58
N LEU A 229 -11.29 11.67 -3.54
CA LEU A 229 -11.70 12.97 -4.11
C LEU A 229 -11.01 13.32 -5.42
N ARG A 230 -9.98 12.57 -5.84
CA ARG A 230 -9.11 12.92 -6.98
C ARG A 230 -8.44 14.29 -6.80
N LYS A 231 -8.19 14.69 -5.58
CA LYS A 231 -7.54 15.95 -5.22
C LYS A 231 -6.30 15.68 -4.42
N GLN A 232 -5.21 16.32 -4.77
CA GLN A 232 -4.01 16.32 -3.92
C GLN A 232 -4.19 17.41 -2.86
N ILE A 233 -3.73 17.12 -1.65
CA ILE A 233 -3.65 18.04 -0.53
C ILE A 233 -2.18 18.26 -0.18
N LYS A 234 -1.87 19.49 0.23
CA LYS A 234 -0.51 19.86 0.64
C LYS A 234 -0.37 19.86 2.17
N ASP A 235 -1.44 20.16 2.88
CA ASP A 235 -1.45 20.30 4.32
C ASP A 235 -2.85 20.05 4.92
N GLU A 236 -2.94 20.20 6.24
CA GLU A 236 -4.17 20.05 7.00
C GLU A 236 -5.25 21.09 6.62
N GLU A 237 -4.84 22.32 6.26
CA GLU A 237 -5.78 23.38 5.88
C GLU A 237 -6.46 23.08 4.55
N ASP A 238 -5.71 22.52 3.58
CA ASP A 238 -6.28 22.04 2.32
C ASP A 238 -7.25 20.89 2.56
N TYR A 239 -6.93 19.99 3.51
CA TYR A 239 -7.80 18.89 3.87
C TYR A 239 -9.13 19.38 4.43
N ASP A 240 -9.13 20.32 5.37
CA ASP A 240 -10.35 20.87 5.97
C ASP A 240 -11.28 21.52 4.92
N LYS A 241 -10.72 22.15 3.88
CA LYS A 241 -11.51 22.76 2.79
C LYS A 241 -12.23 21.73 1.92
N ILE A 242 -11.68 20.53 1.76
CA ILE A 242 -12.22 19.53 0.82
C ILE A 242 -12.88 18.33 1.50
N SER A 243 -12.75 18.18 2.80
CA SER A 243 -13.23 17.04 3.58
C SER A 243 -14.74 17.01 3.83
N GLY A 244 -15.50 18.02 3.32
CA GLY A 244 -16.96 18.09 3.49
C GLY A 244 -17.72 16.77 3.35
N PRO A 245 -17.41 15.92 2.35
CA PRO A 245 -18.13 14.65 2.15
C PRO A 245 -18.02 13.64 3.31
N PHE A 246 -17.05 13.78 4.21
CA PHE A 246 -16.82 12.85 5.30
C PHE A 246 -16.52 13.48 6.67
N ILE A 247 -16.77 14.79 6.82
CA ILE A 247 -16.45 15.57 8.02
C ILE A 247 -17.06 15.00 9.33
N SER A 248 -18.17 14.28 9.23
CA SER A 248 -18.86 13.68 10.37
C SER A 248 -18.51 12.22 10.61
N THR A 249 -17.49 11.70 9.93
CA THR A 249 -17.13 10.27 10.02
C THR A 249 -15.86 10.06 10.84
N SER A 250 -15.66 8.85 11.37
CA SER A 250 -14.41 8.47 12.03
C SER A 250 -13.21 8.54 11.07
N LEU A 251 -13.44 8.33 9.77
CA LEU A 251 -12.41 8.50 8.73
C LEU A 251 -11.85 9.93 8.69
N TYR A 252 -12.71 10.95 8.81
CA TYR A 252 -12.25 12.34 8.85
C TYR A 252 -11.21 12.55 9.94
N TRP A 253 -11.52 12.12 11.16
CA TRP A 253 -10.62 12.29 12.29
C TRP A 253 -9.35 11.44 12.19
N CYS A 254 -9.47 10.22 11.65
CA CYS A 254 -8.32 9.36 11.39
C CYS A 254 -7.33 10.07 10.43
N LEU A 255 -7.80 10.55 9.28
CA LEU A 255 -6.97 11.22 8.30
C LEU A 255 -6.42 12.55 8.84
N LYS A 256 -7.21 13.31 9.59
CA LYS A 256 -6.78 14.57 10.20
C LYS A 256 -5.61 14.37 11.16
N ARG A 257 -5.65 13.34 12.01
CA ARG A 257 -4.54 12.98 12.91
C ARG A 257 -3.28 12.55 12.15
N CYS A 258 -3.45 11.88 11.02
CA CYS A 258 -2.32 11.51 10.17
C CYS A 258 -1.66 12.72 9.49
N LEU A 259 -2.43 13.81 9.26
CA LEU A 259 -1.95 15.05 8.63
C LEU A 259 -1.39 16.08 9.61
N ASP A 260 -1.28 15.76 10.90
CA ASP A 260 -0.71 16.67 11.90
C ASP A 260 0.66 17.19 11.45
N LYS A 261 0.89 18.50 11.61
CA LYS A 261 2.17 19.15 11.26
C LYS A 261 3.31 18.63 12.12
N ASP A 262 3.03 18.33 13.39
CA ASP A 262 3.98 17.69 14.31
C ASP A 262 4.02 16.18 14.06
N GLU A 263 5.12 15.70 13.53
CA GLU A 263 5.30 14.28 13.20
C GLU A 263 5.18 13.36 14.42
N ASN A 264 5.49 13.86 15.63
CA ASN A 264 5.37 13.08 16.87
C ASN A 264 3.90 12.87 17.29
N LYS A 265 2.97 13.69 16.78
CA LYS A 265 1.54 13.59 17.04
C LYS A 265 0.77 12.77 16.03
N ARG A 266 1.41 12.39 14.92
CA ARG A 266 0.76 11.57 13.90
C ARG A 266 0.49 10.18 14.43
N ILE A 267 -0.77 9.79 14.41
CA ILE A 267 -1.22 8.49 14.91
C ILE A 267 -2.12 7.84 13.86
N LEU A 268 -1.81 6.61 13.50
CA LEU A 268 -2.68 5.75 12.72
C LEU A 268 -3.64 5.04 13.68
N LEU A 269 -4.77 5.67 13.97
CA LEU A 269 -5.82 5.14 14.82
C LEU A 269 -7.11 5.14 14.00
N TYR A 270 -7.49 3.96 13.58
CA TYR A 270 -8.79 3.72 12.97
C TYR A 270 -9.73 3.20 14.07
N VAL A 271 -10.69 4.00 14.46
CA VAL A 271 -11.71 3.68 15.50
C VAL A 271 -13.05 3.51 14.83
#